data_9eee93cfc34c1e3d349ff23be4a4267e
#
_entry.id   9eee93cfc34c1e3d349ff23be4a4267e
#
_cell.length_a   1.000
_cell.length_b   1.000
_cell.length_c   1.000
_cell.angle_alpha   90.00
_cell.angle_beta   90.00
_cell.angle_gamma   90.00
#
_symmetry.space_group_name_H-M   'P 1'
#
loop_
_entity.id
_entity.type
_entity.pdbx_description
1 polymer ?
#
loop_
_entity_poly.entity_id
_entity_poly.type
_entity_poly.pdbx_seq_one_letter_code
_entity_poly.pdbx_strand_id
1 'polypeptide(L)'
;GGGSLSMFYQDQAERPTITSTPAGDSVDLVGANLQPAEGVLLLAAHISRSVTITEWIDPSILDEDKPFERDRTLNIYAADCPNQPPYSADFVATFRAAQIARNRRITARAREALATLKAAGNADAERCFVVQGTMCDVRWLDPAQDPSDRRPGTCYLGDPRIANDGPVGLGRFTTLRSWLSQWSYDESRANGLVNGPRISCPSLVINNTADLACTPSHAQRLYEALGSNDKSIVQIENADHYYAERKDLLPKAVAAVGDWLDARGF
;
A
#
# COMPACT_ATOMS: atom_id res chain seq x y z
N GLY A 1 -2.89 -6.71 1.07
CA GLY A 1 -3.04 -6.00 -0.19
C GLY A 1 -4.44 -6.07 -0.80
N GLY A 2 -5.43 -6.73 -0.16
CA GLY A 2 -6.78 -6.89 -0.72
C GLY A 2 -7.65 -5.64 -0.65
N GLY A 3 -7.54 -4.84 0.41
CA GLY A 3 -8.47 -3.73 0.68
C GLY A 3 -8.63 -2.74 -0.46
N SER A 4 -7.54 -2.15 -0.96
CA SER A 4 -7.62 -1.20 -2.08
C SER A 4 -8.11 -1.84 -3.38
N LEU A 5 -7.81 -3.12 -3.60
CA LEU A 5 -8.28 -3.86 -4.77
C LEU A 5 -9.79 -4.15 -4.68
N SER A 6 -10.29 -4.51 -3.48
CA SER A 6 -11.73 -4.70 -3.25
C SER A 6 -12.50 -3.40 -3.45
N MET A 7 -11.96 -2.27 -2.98
CA MET A 7 -12.56 -0.96 -3.22
C MET A 7 -12.57 -0.58 -4.70
N PHE A 8 -11.48 -0.86 -5.42
CA PHE A 8 -11.42 -0.65 -6.87
C PHE A 8 -12.42 -1.55 -7.62
N TYR A 9 -12.52 -2.83 -7.23
CA TYR A 9 -13.51 -3.74 -7.79
C TYR A 9 -14.94 -3.21 -7.57
N GLN A 10 -15.28 -2.84 -6.34
CA GLN A 10 -16.63 -2.35 -6.01
C GLN A 10 -16.96 -1.06 -6.77
N ASP A 11 -16.03 -0.10 -6.84
CA ASP A 11 -16.19 1.10 -7.66
C ASP A 11 -16.48 0.76 -9.13
N GLN A 12 -15.73 -0.17 -9.72
CA GLN A 12 -15.93 -0.57 -11.11
C GLN A 12 -17.17 -1.45 -11.31
N ALA A 13 -17.61 -2.20 -10.32
CA ALA A 13 -18.84 -2.97 -10.38
C ALA A 13 -20.08 -2.06 -10.29
N GLU A 14 -20.04 -1.01 -9.47
CA GLU A 14 -21.13 -0.03 -9.39
C GLU A 14 -21.13 0.95 -10.58
N ARG A 15 -19.95 1.36 -11.05
CA ARG A 15 -19.78 2.40 -12.08
C ARG A 15 -18.58 2.10 -12.97
N PRO A 16 -18.69 1.13 -13.88
CA PRO A 16 -17.58 0.69 -14.73
C PRO A 16 -17.12 1.80 -15.68
N THR A 17 -15.82 2.03 -15.74
CA THR A 17 -15.21 3.08 -16.57
C THR A 17 -13.91 2.63 -17.25
N ILE A 18 -13.35 1.49 -16.85
CA ILE A 18 -12.00 1.07 -17.27
C ILE A 18 -12.07 0.29 -18.57
N THR A 19 -11.35 0.77 -19.58
CA THR A 19 -11.21 0.15 -20.90
C THR A 19 -9.77 -0.17 -21.29
N SER A 20 -8.81 0.19 -20.43
CA SER A 20 -7.38 -0.13 -20.66
C SER A 20 -6.65 -0.27 -19.33
N THR A 21 -5.57 -1.05 -19.33
CA THR A 21 -4.65 -1.12 -18.17
C THR A 21 -3.75 0.13 -18.11
N PRO A 22 -3.06 0.42 -16.99
CA PRO A 22 -2.03 1.44 -16.95
C PRO A 22 -0.89 1.24 -17.97
N ALA A 23 -0.63 0.02 -18.41
CA ALA A 23 0.34 -0.30 -19.46
C ALA A 23 -0.18 -0.04 -20.90
N GLY A 24 -1.45 0.36 -21.01
CA GLY A 24 -2.11 0.63 -22.29
C GLY A 24 -2.65 -0.61 -23.00
N ASP A 25 -2.67 -1.77 -22.30
CA ASP A 25 -3.27 -2.98 -22.86
C ASP A 25 -4.82 -2.89 -22.75
N SER A 26 -5.53 -3.39 -23.77
CA SER A 26 -6.99 -3.37 -23.78
C SER A 26 -7.56 -4.25 -22.67
N VAL A 27 -8.54 -3.74 -21.96
CA VAL A 27 -9.39 -4.45 -21.01
C VAL A 27 -10.77 -3.82 -21.05
N ASP A 28 -11.80 -4.60 -20.94
CA ASP A 28 -13.18 -4.08 -20.96
C ASP A 28 -13.90 -4.42 -19.65
N LEU A 29 -13.74 -3.56 -18.64
CA LEU A 29 -14.53 -3.68 -17.39
C LEU A 29 -15.95 -3.14 -17.56
N VAL A 30 -16.20 -2.33 -18.59
CA VAL A 30 -17.54 -1.81 -18.90
C VAL A 30 -18.45 -2.93 -19.38
N GLY A 31 -17.94 -3.78 -20.28
CA GLY A 31 -18.67 -4.95 -20.80
C GLY A 31 -18.58 -6.19 -19.91
N ALA A 32 -17.74 -6.18 -18.86
CA ALA A 32 -17.50 -7.36 -18.02
C ALA A 32 -18.70 -7.74 -17.12
N ASN A 33 -19.70 -6.87 -16.96
CA ASN A 33 -20.85 -7.07 -16.10
C ASN A 33 -20.47 -7.51 -14.68
N LEU A 34 -19.51 -6.80 -14.07
CA LEU A 34 -19.06 -7.07 -12.70
C LEU A 34 -20.26 -6.98 -11.75
N GLN A 35 -20.38 -7.95 -10.84
CA GLN A 35 -21.46 -7.97 -9.86
C GLN A 35 -21.03 -7.12 -8.63
N PRO A 36 -21.75 -6.03 -8.31
CA PRO A 36 -21.49 -5.29 -7.08
C PRO A 36 -21.71 -6.18 -5.84
N ALA A 37 -20.80 -6.06 -4.87
CA ALA A 37 -21.00 -6.69 -3.57
C ALA A 37 -22.07 -5.94 -2.77
N GLU A 38 -22.80 -6.66 -1.91
CA GLU A 38 -23.81 -6.11 -1.02
C GLU A 38 -23.21 -5.35 0.16
N GLY A 39 -21.93 -5.59 0.47
CA GLY A 39 -21.16 -4.88 1.49
C GLY A 39 -19.66 -5.03 1.30
N VAL A 40 -18.88 -4.10 1.83
CA VAL A 40 -17.41 -4.09 1.78
C VAL A 40 -16.83 -4.07 3.18
N LEU A 41 -15.97 -5.06 3.49
CA LEU A 41 -15.28 -5.18 4.75
C LEU A 41 -13.76 -4.98 4.54
N LEU A 42 -13.20 -3.97 5.19
CA LEU A 42 -11.81 -3.55 5.08
C LEU A 42 -11.07 -3.88 6.39
N LEU A 43 -10.54 -5.11 6.49
CA LEU A 43 -9.86 -5.60 7.69
C LEU A 43 -8.35 -5.32 7.57
N ALA A 44 -7.80 -4.53 8.49
CA ALA A 44 -6.40 -4.15 8.50
C ALA A 44 -5.92 -3.72 7.09
N ALA A 45 -6.68 -2.84 6.44
CA ALA A 45 -6.49 -2.49 5.05
C ALA A 45 -5.65 -1.23 4.88
N HIS A 46 -4.70 -1.26 3.93
CA HIS A 46 -3.99 -0.06 3.51
C HIS A 46 -4.78 0.72 2.44
N ILE A 47 -4.48 2.00 2.30
CA ILE A 47 -5.10 2.91 1.33
C ILE A 47 -4.91 2.43 -0.11
N SER A 48 -3.68 2.07 -0.47
CA SER A 48 -3.28 1.63 -1.81
C SER A 48 -1.96 0.87 -1.72
N ARG A 49 -1.77 -0.12 -2.60
CA ARG A 49 -0.47 -0.79 -2.75
C ARG A 49 0.60 0.20 -3.21
N SER A 50 0.26 1.09 -4.13
CA SER A 50 1.19 2.09 -4.66
C SER A 50 1.58 3.12 -3.61
N VAL A 51 0.65 3.58 -2.78
CA VAL A 51 0.96 4.48 -1.67
C VAL A 51 1.84 3.76 -0.64
N THR A 52 1.46 2.55 -0.25
CA THR A 52 2.21 1.78 0.75
C THR A 52 3.64 1.50 0.31
N ILE A 53 3.87 1.02 -0.92
CA ILE A 53 5.25 0.80 -1.38
C ILE A 53 6.01 2.11 -1.51
N THR A 54 5.37 3.19 -1.93
CA THR A 54 6.01 4.50 -2.04
C THR A 54 6.48 4.99 -0.67
N GLU A 55 5.69 4.78 0.38
CA GLU A 55 6.06 5.10 1.75
C GLU A 55 7.14 4.17 2.34
N TRP A 56 7.37 3.00 1.73
CA TRP A 56 8.34 1.98 2.18
C TRP A 56 9.57 1.84 1.29
N ILE A 57 9.58 2.48 0.13
CA ILE A 57 10.75 2.46 -0.77
C ILE A 57 11.87 3.32 -0.16
N ASP A 58 13.09 2.81 -0.16
CA ASP A 58 14.26 3.48 0.41
C ASP A 58 14.67 4.68 -0.47
N PRO A 59 14.47 5.94 -0.02
CA PRO A 59 14.76 7.11 -0.83
C PRO A 59 16.26 7.40 -0.98
N SER A 60 17.09 6.74 -0.17
CA SER A 60 18.55 6.91 -0.25
C SER A 60 19.16 6.26 -1.48
N ILE A 61 18.46 5.34 -2.14
CA ILE A 61 18.89 4.72 -3.40
C ILE A 61 18.61 5.68 -4.55
N LEU A 62 19.66 6.29 -5.08
CA LEU A 62 19.57 7.29 -6.16
C LEU A 62 19.65 6.67 -7.55
N ASP A 63 20.26 5.49 -7.68
CA ASP A 63 20.40 4.74 -8.92
C ASP A 63 20.01 3.27 -8.70
N GLU A 64 19.02 2.79 -9.46
CA GLU A 64 18.52 1.41 -9.33
C GLU A 64 19.56 0.34 -9.77
N ASP A 65 20.55 0.74 -10.57
CA ASP A 65 21.65 -0.15 -10.99
C ASP A 65 22.79 -0.18 -9.96
N LYS A 66 22.76 0.73 -8.96
CA LYS A 66 23.74 0.85 -7.88
C LYS A 66 23.08 0.96 -6.50
N PRO A 67 22.27 0.00 -6.10
CA PRO A 67 21.40 0.12 -4.92
C PRO A 67 22.13 0.21 -3.58
N PHE A 68 23.43 -0.02 -3.56
CA PHE A 68 24.28 0.09 -2.36
C PHE A 68 25.05 1.41 -2.27
N GLU A 69 25.06 2.23 -3.35
CA GLU A 69 25.52 3.62 -3.33
C GLU A 69 24.35 4.52 -2.86
N ARG A 70 24.36 4.89 -1.57
CA ARG A 70 23.20 5.55 -0.94
C ARG A 70 23.49 6.99 -0.52
N ASP A 71 22.49 7.84 -0.64
CA ASP A 71 22.52 9.18 -0.04
C ASP A 71 22.58 9.07 1.49
N ARG A 72 23.64 9.58 2.08
CA ARG A 72 23.88 9.54 3.52
C ARG A 72 22.79 10.25 4.32
N THR A 73 22.21 11.32 3.78
CA THR A 73 21.22 12.14 4.50
C THR A 73 19.84 11.49 4.53
N LEU A 74 19.55 10.57 3.61
CA LEU A 74 18.29 9.85 3.48
C LEU A 74 18.37 8.39 3.94
N ASN A 75 19.57 7.86 4.22
CA ASN A 75 19.73 6.49 4.69
C ASN A 75 19.49 6.40 6.20
N ILE A 76 18.22 6.37 6.60
CA ILE A 76 17.80 6.34 8.02
C ILE A 76 18.28 5.10 8.78
N TYR A 77 18.81 4.09 8.09
CA TYR A 77 19.35 2.88 8.71
C TYR A 77 20.86 2.93 8.93
N ALA A 78 21.56 3.90 8.34
CA ALA A 78 22.98 4.08 8.56
C ALA A 78 23.25 4.73 9.94
N ALA A 79 24.24 4.19 10.64
CA ALA A 79 24.60 4.71 11.97
C ALA A 79 25.10 6.17 11.96
N ASP A 80 25.65 6.60 10.82
CA ASP A 80 26.17 7.95 10.59
C ASP A 80 25.19 8.88 9.85
N CYS A 81 23.92 8.47 9.69
CA CYS A 81 22.88 9.34 9.14
C CYS A 81 22.71 10.57 10.05
N PRO A 82 22.77 11.79 9.50
CA PRO A 82 22.63 13.00 10.31
C PRO A 82 21.19 13.20 10.85
N ASN A 83 20.22 12.51 10.25
CA ASN A 83 18.82 12.58 10.65
C ASN A 83 18.46 11.33 11.47
N GLN A 84 18.21 11.51 12.76
CA GLN A 84 17.84 10.45 13.69
C GLN A 84 16.47 10.75 14.34
N PRO A 85 15.71 9.73 14.79
CA PRO A 85 14.47 9.97 15.51
C PRO A 85 14.73 10.70 16.87
N PRO A 86 13.82 11.57 17.32
CA PRO A 86 12.57 11.93 16.65
C PRO A 86 12.83 12.82 15.41
N TYR A 87 12.20 12.46 14.29
CA TYR A 87 12.40 13.18 13.03
C TYR A 87 11.67 14.51 13.01
N SER A 88 12.32 15.56 12.47
CA SER A 88 11.67 16.84 12.24
C SER A 88 10.64 16.74 11.10
N ALA A 89 9.61 17.57 11.12
CA ALA A 89 8.61 17.64 10.07
C ALA A 89 9.23 17.93 8.68
N ASP A 90 10.23 18.81 8.62
CA ASP A 90 10.94 19.16 7.36
C ASP A 90 11.71 17.95 6.81
N PHE A 91 12.36 17.17 7.68
CA PHE A 91 13.02 15.95 7.24
C PHE A 91 12.00 14.93 6.73
N VAL A 92 10.90 14.70 7.46
CA VAL A 92 9.84 13.77 7.01
C VAL A 92 9.27 14.18 5.66
N ALA A 93 9.01 15.47 5.44
CA ALA A 93 8.53 15.98 4.16
C ALA A 93 9.56 15.73 3.04
N THR A 94 10.85 16.01 3.28
CA THR A 94 11.94 15.75 2.34
C THR A 94 12.06 14.27 2.03
N PHE A 95 12.01 13.40 3.04
CA PHE A 95 12.08 11.96 2.91
C PHE A 95 10.93 11.42 2.05
N ARG A 96 9.69 11.85 2.32
CA ARG A 96 8.50 11.46 1.54
C ARG A 96 8.57 11.95 0.09
N ALA A 97 9.03 13.17 -0.15
CA ALA A 97 9.24 13.68 -1.50
C ALA A 97 10.28 12.85 -2.28
N ALA A 98 11.37 12.45 -1.64
CA ALA A 98 12.39 11.59 -2.23
C ALA A 98 11.88 10.17 -2.52
N GLN A 99 11.02 9.61 -1.67
CA GLN A 99 10.33 8.34 -1.92
C GLN A 99 9.43 8.41 -3.17
N ILE A 100 8.63 9.45 -3.30
CA ILE A 100 7.79 9.69 -4.49
C ILE A 100 8.66 9.84 -5.74
N ALA A 101 9.73 10.62 -5.66
CA ALA A 101 10.67 10.81 -6.77
C ALA A 101 11.31 9.47 -7.21
N ARG A 102 11.69 8.60 -6.26
CA ARG A 102 12.22 7.28 -6.57
C ARG A 102 11.16 6.39 -7.24
N ASN A 103 9.93 6.34 -6.74
CA ASN A 103 8.85 5.57 -7.37
C ASN A 103 8.64 6.01 -8.83
N ARG A 104 8.64 7.31 -9.08
CA ARG A 104 8.51 7.88 -10.43
C ARG A 104 9.68 7.50 -11.35
N ARG A 105 10.92 7.45 -10.85
CA ARG A 105 12.08 6.96 -11.63
C ARG A 105 11.91 5.50 -12.04
N ILE A 106 11.50 4.64 -11.11
CA ILE A 106 11.25 3.23 -11.41
C ILE A 106 10.10 3.08 -12.41
N THR A 107 9.05 3.87 -12.28
CA THR A 107 7.92 3.91 -13.23
C THR A 107 8.37 4.30 -14.63
N ALA A 108 9.21 5.33 -14.76
CA ALA A 108 9.77 5.73 -16.05
C ALA A 108 10.61 4.62 -16.70
N ARG A 109 11.47 3.94 -15.93
CA ARG A 109 12.25 2.77 -16.41
C ARG A 109 11.36 1.62 -16.85
N ALA A 110 10.28 1.34 -16.11
CA ALA A 110 9.34 0.29 -16.48
C ALA A 110 8.62 0.62 -17.80
N ARG A 111 8.23 1.87 -18.00
CA ARG A 111 7.59 2.32 -19.25
C ARG A 111 8.55 2.27 -20.43
N GLU A 112 9.78 2.72 -20.27
CA GLU A 112 10.80 2.68 -21.33
C GLU A 112 11.08 1.22 -21.75
N ALA A 113 11.25 0.33 -20.77
CA ALA A 113 11.46 -1.08 -21.02
C ALA A 113 10.27 -1.74 -21.76
N LEU A 114 9.04 -1.39 -21.37
CA LEU A 114 7.84 -1.89 -22.04
C LEU A 114 7.72 -1.34 -23.46
N ALA A 115 8.03 -0.08 -23.68
CA ALA A 115 8.07 0.53 -25.01
C ALA A 115 9.09 -0.15 -25.92
N THR A 116 10.29 -0.47 -25.38
CA THR A 116 11.35 -1.19 -26.10
C THR A 116 10.87 -2.59 -26.52
N LEU A 117 10.21 -3.34 -25.64
CA LEU A 117 9.63 -4.65 -25.97
C LEU A 117 8.58 -4.55 -27.08
N LYS A 118 7.69 -3.58 -26.99
CA LYS A 118 6.64 -3.35 -28.00
C LYS A 118 7.26 -2.98 -29.37
N ALA A 119 8.27 -2.10 -29.37
CA ALA A 119 8.96 -1.69 -30.61
C ALA A 119 9.73 -2.87 -31.28
N ALA A 120 10.21 -3.82 -30.49
CA ALA A 120 10.87 -5.05 -30.98
C ALA A 120 9.87 -6.14 -31.46
N GLY A 121 8.58 -5.84 -31.52
CA GLY A 121 7.55 -6.80 -31.95
C GLY A 121 7.10 -7.76 -30.84
N ASN A 122 7.53 -7.55 -29.61
CA ASN A 122 7.19 -8.39 -28.45
C ASN A 122 6.14 -7.72 -27.56
N ALA A 123 5.05 -7.25 -28.16
CA ALA A 123 4.03 -6.46 -27.46
C ALA A 123 3.40 -7.18 -26.27
N ASP A 124 3.24 -8.51 -26.35
CA ASP A 124 2.67 -9.34 -25.28
C ASP A 124 3.70 -9.87 -24.29
N ALA A 125 5.00 -9.63 -24.56
CA ALA A 125 6.06 -10.08 -23.67
C ALA A 125 6.03 -9.32 -22.35
N GLU A 126 6.43 -10.01 -21.28
CA GLU A 126 6.59 -9.45 -19.96
C GLU A 126 8.03 -9.61 -19.49
N ARG A 127 8.53 -8.66 -18.71
CA ARG A 127 9.86 -8.71 -18.10
C ARG A 127 9.78 -8.49 -16.61
N CYS A 128 10.41 -9.39 -15.86
CA CYS A 128 10.57 -9.28 -14.42
C CYS A 128 11.73 -8.36 -14.05
N PHE A 129 11.64 -7.71 -12.91
CA PHE A 129 12.75 -6.96 -12.30
C PHE A 129 12.62 -6.92 -10.77
N VAL A 130 13.71 -6.56 -10.13
CA VAL A 130 13.81 -6.43 -8.68
C VAL A 130 13.87 -4.96 -8.31
N VAL A 131 13.13 -4.57 -7.28
CA VAL A 131 13.21 -3.26 -6.64
C VAL A 131 13.89 -3.42 -5.29
N GLN A 132 15.12 -2.95 -5.17
CA GLN A 132 15.87 -2.99 -3.91
C GLN A 132 15.32 -1.98 -2.90
N GLY A 133 15.50 -2.26 -1.59
CA GLY A 133 15.15 -1.31 -0.55
C GLY A 133 13.66 -0.93 -0.55
N THR A 134 12.78 -1.86 -0.20
CA THR A 134 11.33 -1.63 -0.13
C THR A 134 10.76 -1.83 1.28
N MET A 135 11.64 -1.72 2.30
CA MET A 135 11.28 -1.82 3.72
C MET A 135 11.91 -0.67 4.49
N CYS A 136 11.63 0.60 4.08
CA CYS A 136 12.22 1.81 4.64
C CYS A 136 11.13 2.85 4.96
N ASP A 137 10.72 2.90 6.23
CA ASP A 137 9.70 3.85 6.69
C ASP A 137 10.11 4.51 8.01
N VAL A 138 10.04 5.83 8.08
CA VAL A 138 10.30 6.63 9.29
C VAL A 138 9.40 6.21 10.45
N ARG A 139 8.17 5.75 10.19
CA ARG A 139 7.20 5.31 11.20
C ARG A 139 7.67 4.10 12.00
N TRP A 140 8.52 3.26 11.43
CA TRP A 140 9.06 2.10 12.16
C TRP A 140 10.14 2.48 13.19
N LEU A 141 10.84 3.59 12.97
CA LEU A 141 11.91 4.06 13.88
C LEU A 141 11.43 5.14 14.85
N ASP A 142 10.44 5.94 14.44
CA ASP A 142 9.92 7.07 15.22
C ASP A 142 8.47 6.85 15.61
N PRO A 143 8.16 6.53 16.87
CA PRO A 143 6.79 6.31 17.33
C PRO A 143 5.91 7.57 17.27
N ALA A 144 6.50 8.77 17.16
CA ALA A 144 5.75 10.01 17.02
C ALA A 144 5.15 10.17 15.60
N GLN A 145 5.67 9.41 14.62
CA GLN A 145 5.12 9.38 13.27
C GLN A 145 3.94 8.40 13.20
N ASP A 146 2.71 8.91 13.09
CA ASP A 146 1.47 8.12 13.10
C ASP A 146 1.35 7.29 14.40
N PRO A 147 1.16 7.92 15.58
CA PRO A 147 1.18 7.26 16.88
C PRO A 147 0.18 6.11 17.00
N SER A 148 0.61 4.97 17.54
CA SER A 148 -0.21 3.76 17.69
C SER A 148 0.43 2.79 18.70
N ASP A 149 -0.21 1.64 18.93
CA ASP A 149 0.30 0.58 19.84
C ASP A 149 1.44 -0.25 19.23
N ARG A 150 1.89 0.06 18.00
CA ARG A 150 2.96 -0.71 17.34
C ARG A 150 4.30 -0.55 18.05
N ARG A 151 5.08 -1.63 18.03
CA ARG A 151 6.42 -1.66 18.65
C ARG A 151 7.44 -0.89 17.79
N PRO A 152 8.11 0.16 18.31
CA PRO A 152 9.16 0.86 17.59
C PRO A 152 10.34 -0.05 17.22
N GLY A 153 11.06 0.28 16.14
CA GLY A 153 12.24 -0.45 15.69
C GLY A 153 11.92 -1.77 14.99
N THR A 154 10.65 -2.03 14.69
CA THR A 154 10.23 -3.26 14.01
C THR A 154 9.30 -2.97 12.83
N CYS A 155 9.34 -3.84 11.81
CA CYS A 155 8.34 -3.93 10.75
C CYS A 155 7.72 -5.34 10.75
N TYR A 156 6.75 -5.59 9.89
CA TYR A 156 6.10 -6.92 9.83
C TYR A 156 7.04 -8.06 9.38
N LEU A 157 8.24 -7.75 8.91
CA LEU A 157 9.31 -8.73 8.59
C LEU A 157 10.42 -8.77 9.67
N GLY A 158 10.21 -8.15 10.84
CA GLY A 158 11.18 -8.07 11.92
C GLY A 158 12.02 -6.79 11.90
N ASP A 159 13.35 -6.89 11.97
CA ASP A 159 14.22 -5.71 11.91
C ASP A 159 14.14 -5.05 10.51
N PRO A 160 13.69 -3.79 10.41
CA PRO A 160 13.51 -3.14 9.12
C PRO A 160 14.84 -2.90 8.38
N ARG A 161 15.97 -2.78 9.09
CA ARG A 161 17.30 -2.64 8.46
C ARG A 161 17.67 -3.90 7.69
N ILE A 162 17.46 -5.06 8.30
CA ILE A 162 17.71 -6.36 7.66
C ILE A 162 16.71 -6.60 6.53
N ALA A 163 15.44 -6.31 6.75
CA ALA A 163 14.39 -6.48 5.76
C ALA A 163 14.57 -5.58 4.54
N ASN A 164 15.10 -4.36 4.73
CA ASN A 164 15.32 -3.42 3.62
C ASN A 164 16.35 -3.93 2.60
N ASP A 165 17.40 -4.58 3.05
CA ASP A 165 18.46 -5.15 2.19
C ASP A 165 18.24 -6.64 1.86
N GLY A 166 17.28 -7.27 2.53
CA GLY A 166 16.96 -8.68 2.37
C GLY A 166 16.29 -9.01 1.04
N PRO A 167 16.17 -10.31 0.72
CA PRO A 167 15.56 -10.76 -0.54
C PRO A 167 14.05 -10.61 -0.59
N VAL A 168 13.40 -10.43 0.57
CA VAL A 168 11.94 -10.33 0.72
C VAL A 168 11.55 -8.91 1.14
N GLY A 169 10.52 -8.37 0.50
CA GLY A 169 9.96 -7.06 0.80
C GLY A 169 8.74 -6.79 -0.07
N LEU A 170 7.97 -5.76 0.27
CA LEU A 170 6.80 -5.38 -0.51
C LEU A 170 7.22 -4.96 -1.93
N GLY A 171 6.62 -5.56 -2.96
CA GLY A 171 6.94 -5.23 -4.35
C GLY A 171 8.39 -5.49 -4.77
N ARG A 172 9.18 -6.24 -3.96
CA ARG A 172 10.60 -6.53 -4.20
C ARG A 172 10.84 -7.19 -5.55
N PHE A 173 10.02 -8.15 -5.90
CA PHE A 173 10.00 -8.79 -7.22
C PHE A 173 8.70 -8.42 -7.92
N THR A 174 8.79 -7.93 -9.15
CA THR A 174 7.64 -7.49 -9.93
C THR A 174 7.90 -7.62 -11.44
N THR A 175 6.86 -7.36 -12.24
CA THR A 175 6.95 -7.28 -13.70
C THR A 175 6.62 -5.85 -14.15
N LEU A 176 6.92 -5.52 -15.40
CA LEU A 176 6.70 -4.16 -15.93
C LEU A 176 5.23 -3.73 -15.79
N ARG A 177 4.30 -4.60 -16.25
CA ARG A 177 2.87 -4.30 -16.18
C ARG A 177 2.33 -4.31 -14.75
N SER A 178 2.83 -5.25 -13.93
CA SER A 178 2.45 -5.31 -12.52
C SER A 178 2.92 -4.08 -11.75
N TRP A 179 4.14 -3.57 -12.05
CA TRP A 179 4.60 -2.31 -11.48
C TRP A 179 3.64 -1.16 -11.79
N LEU A 180 3.33 -0.95 -13.07
CA LEU A 180 2.44 0.13 -13.51
C LEU A 180 1.05 0.03 -12.86
N SER A 181 0.49 -1.19 -12.78
CA SER A 181 -0.87 -1.41 -12.29
C SER A 181 -1.01 -1.37 -10.78
N GLN A 182 0.02 -1.82 -10.03
CA GLN A 182 -0.10 -2.03 -8.59
C GLN A 182 0.80 -1.11 -7.76
N TRP A 183 1.99 -0.74 -8.26
CA TRP A 183 3.06 -0.16 -7.46
C TRP A 183 3.43 1.27 -7.85
N SER A 184 3.13 1.69 -9.08
CA SER A 184 3.39 3.05 -9.54
C SER A 184 2.52 4.05 -8.80
N TYR A 185 3.14 5.07 -8.21
CA TYR A 185 2.48 6.10 -7.41
C TYR A 185 1.40 6.86 -8.21
N ASP A 186 1.73 7.21 -9.45
CA ASP A 186 0.84 8.03 -10.29
C ASP A 186 -0.09 7.19 -11.19
N GLU A 187 0.18 5.89 -11.42
CA GLU A 187 -0.50 5.11 -12.44
C GLU A 187 -1.49 4.09 -11.89
N SER A 188 -1.25 3.61 -10.66
CA SER A 188 -2.13 2.62 -10.04
C SER A 188 -3.52 3.21 -9.79
N ARG A 189 -4.53 2.49 -10.24
CA ARG A 189 -5.94 2.91 -10.13
C ARG A 189 -6.62 2.37 -8.87
N ALA A 190 -6.04 1.38 -8.20
CA ALA A 190 -6.55 0.82 -6.96
C ALA A 190 -6.10 1.67 -5.76
N ASN A 191 -6.81 2.77 -5.52
CA ASN A 191 -6.57 3.69 -4.42
C ASN A 191 -7.86 3.96 -3.66
N GLY A 192 -7.92 3.54 -2.39
CA GLY A 192 -9.12 3.67 -1.56
C GLY A 192 -9.61 5.10 -1.37
N LEU A 193 -8.72 6.09 -1.43
CA LEU A 193 -9.13 7.50 -1.32
C LEU A 193 -9.79 8.04 -2.61
N VAL A 194 -9.53 7.38 -3.74
CA VAL A 194 -10.12 7.74 -5.05
C VAL A 194 -11.38 6.92 -5.31
N ASN A 195 -11.34 5.62 -5.01
CA ASN A 195 -12.45 4.70 -5.28
C ASN A 195 -13.52 4.76 -4.17
N GLY A 196 -13.12 4.99 -2.91
CA GLY A 196 -14.01 5.01 -1.74
C GLY A 196 -15.21 5.94 -1.86
N PRO A 197 -15.06 7.19 -2.33
CA PRO A 197 -16.20 8.12 -2.49
C PRO A 197 -17.29 7.64 -3.45
N ARG A 198 -16.97 6.64 -4.28
CA ARG A 198 -17.88 6.07 -5.27
C ARG A 198 -18.56 4.78 -4.83
N ILE A 199 -18.20 4.23 -3.67
CA ILE A 199 -18.80 3.04 -3.07
C ILE A 199 -20.06 3.43 -2.31
N SER A 200 -21.20 2.82 -2.67
CA SER A 200 -22.51 3.13 -2.09
C SER A 200 -23.00 2.06 -1.11
N CYS A 201 -22.50 0.83 -1.18
CA CYS A 201 -22.93 -0.26 -0.31
C CYS A 201 -22.45 -0.09 1.14
N PRO A 202 -23.12 -0.75 2.11
CA PRO A 202 -22.66 -0.80 3.50
C PRO A 202 -21.18 -1.16 3.63
N SER A 203 -20.45 -0.50 4.54
CA SER A 203 -19.01 -0.67 4.63
C SER A 203 -18.53 -0.74 6.08
N LEU A 204 -17.66 -1.71 6.38
CA LEU A 204 -17.00 -1.87 7.68
C LEU A 204 -15.48 -1.71 7.52
N VAL A 205 -14.88 -0.87 8.36
CA VAL A 205 -13.42 -0.77 8.51
C VAL A 205 -13.02 -1.34 9.86
N ILE A 206 -12.10 -2.31 9.89
CA ILE A 206 -11.47 -2.80 11.13
C ILE A 206 -10.03 -2.35 11.15
N ASN A 207 -9.69 -1.58 12.18
CA ASN A 207 -8.37 -1.07 12.45
C ASN A 207 -7.70 -1.86 13.57
N ASN A 208 -6.52 -2.43 13.31
CA ASN A 208 -5.68 -3.07 14.29
C ASN A 208 -4.64 -2.05 14.79
N THR A 209 -4.69 -1.65 16.07
CA THR A 209 -3.92 -0.48 16.51
C THR A 209 -2.41 -0.72 16.68
N ALA A 210 -1.96 -1.97 16.74
CA ALA A 210 -0.55 -2.36 16.75
C ALA A 210 -0.03 -2.83 15.37
N ASP A 211 -0.78 -2.53 14.29
CA ASP A 211 -0.42 -2.94 12.93
C ASP A 211 0.84 -2.23 12.43
N LEU A 212 1.85 -3.02 12.05
CA LEU A 212 3.13 -2.56 11.49
C LEU A 212 3.09 -2.34 9.97
N ALA A 213 2.01 -2.76 9.31
CA ALA A 213 1.84 -2.66 7.86
C ALA A 213 0.78 -1.60 7.48
N CYS A 214 -0.39 -1.64 8.11
CA CYS A 214 -1.50 -0.73 7.87
C CYS A 214 -1.72 0.11 9.13
N THR A 215 -1.01 1.23 9.24
CA THR A 215 -1.08 2.09 10.42
C THR A 215 -2.49 2.70 10.60
N PRO A 216 -2.88 3.09 11.81
CA PRO A 216 -4.22 3.61 12.11
C PRO A 216 -4.69 4.75 11.21
N SER A 217 -3.78 5.60 10.75
CA SER A 217 -4.11 6.66 9.79
C SER A 217 -4.67 6.13 8.47
N HIS A 218 -4.25 4.94 8.02
CA HIS A 218 -4.80 4.31 6.83
C HIS A 218 -6.28 3.95 7.00
N ALA A 219 -6.62 3.29 8.12
CA ALA A 219 -8.01 2.90 8.42
C ALA A 219 -8.92 4.12 8.56
N GLN A 220 -8.47 5.16 9.28
CA GLN A 220 -9.23 6.38 9.46
C GLN A 220 -9.49 7.09 8.13
N ARG A 221 -8.47 7.25 7.29
CA ARG A 221 -8.59 7.89 5.97
C ARG A 221 -9.47 7.09 5.02
N LEU A 222 -9.42 5.75 5.07
CA LEU A 222 -10.33 4.90 4.30
C LEU A 222 -11.78 5.10 4.76
N TYR A 223 -12.03 5.06 6.07
CA TYR A 223 -13.36 5.29 6.62
C TYR A 223 -13.92 6.66 6.21
N GLU A 224 -13.12 7.70 6.30
CA GLU A 224 -13.53 9.06 5.89
C GLU A 224 -13.84 9.14 4.40
N ALA A 225 -13.06 8.46 3.56
CA ALA A 225 -13.20 8.47 2.10
C ALA A 225 -14.42 7.69 1.59
N LEU A 226 -14.93 6.70 2.36
CA LEU A 226 -16.09 5.91 1.92
C LEU A 226 -17.33 6.80 1.72
N GLY A 227 -17.93 6.70 0.52
CA GLY A 227 -19.14 7.44 0.14
C GLY A 227 -20.44 6.86 0.70
N SER A 228 -20.40 5.63 1.23
CA SER A 228 -21.55 4.99 1.85
C SER A 228 -22.06 5.78 3.05
N ASN A 229 -23.39 5.94 3.16
CA ASN A 229 -24.05 6.49 4.35
C ASN A 229 -24.13 5.48 5.50
N ASP A 230 -24.03 4.18 5.19
CA ASP A 230 -23.97 3.10 6.17
C ASP A 230 -22.51 2.61 6.26
N LYS A 231 -21.71 3.29 7.07
CA LYS A 231 -20.32 2.93 7.30
C LYS A 231 -19.95 2.94 8.77
N SER A 232 -19.12 1.98 9.15
CA SER A 232 -18.67 1.80 10.54
C SER A 232 -17.15 1.63 10.58
N ILE A 233 -16.53 2.06 11.66
CA ILE A 233 -15.12 1.76 11.97
C ILE A 233 -15.04 1.13 13.36
N VAL A 234 -14.32 0.02 13.47
CA VAL A 234 -14.06 -0.69 14.72
C VAL A 234 -12.55 -0.77 14.94
N GLN A 235 -12.12 -0.49 16.17
CA GLN A 235 -10.72 -0.59 16.55
C GLN A 235 -10.50 -1.85 17.42
N ILE A 236 -9.48 -2.62 17.06
CA ILE A 236 -9.02 -3.76 17.87
C ILE A 236 -7.69 -3.36 18.50
N GLU A 237 -7.77 -2.89 19.74
CA GLU A 237 -6.61 -2.38 20.49
C GLU A 237 -5.53 -3.46 20.66
N ASN A 238 -4.27 -3.08 20.47
CA ASN A 238 -3.09 -3.93 20.57
C ASN A 238 -3.04 -5.12 19.59
N ALA A 239 -3.91 -5.17 18.58
CA ALA A 239 -3.86 -6.21 17.57
C ALA A 239 -2.80 -5.88 16.51
N ASP A 240 -1.95 -6.86 16.18
CA ASP A 240 -1.05 -6.82 15.03
C ASP A 240 -1.78 -7.17 13.73
N HIS A 241 -1.13 -7.01 12.59
CA HIS A 241 -1.72 -7.19 11.26
C HIS A 241 -2.40 -8.55 11.04
N TYR A 242 -1.83 -9.63 11.58
CA TYR A 242 -2.29 -11.00 11.40
C TYR A 242 -2.78 -11.66 12.69
N TYR A 243 -2.86 -10.93 13.79
CA TYR A 243 -3.13 -11.47 15.14
C TYR A 243 -2.11 -12.54 15.55
N ALA A 244 -0.90 -12.50 15.01
CA ALA A 244 0.11 -13.54 15.22
C ALA A 244 0.67 -13.51 16.66
N GLU A 245 0.89 -12.32 17.20
CA GLU A 245 1.35 -12.11 18.58
C GLU A 245 0.18 -12.09 19.57
N ARG A 246 -1.02 -11.72 19.13
CA ARG A 246 -2.21 -11.53 19.95
C ARG A 246 -3.41 -12.30 19.42
N LYS A 247 -3.26 -13.62 19.36
CA LYS A 247 -4.33 -14.57 18.94
C LYS A 247 -5.61 -14.46 19.76
N ASP A 248 -5.49 -14.03 21.02
CA ASP A 248 -6.60 -13.74 21.93
C ASP A 248 -7.51 -12.61 21.43
N LEU A 249 -7.04 -11.75 20.53
CA LEU A 249 -7.81 -10.64 19.95
C LEU A 249 -8.57 -11.03 18.67
N LEU A 250 -8.19 -12.10 17.99
CA LEU A 250 -8.88 -12.57 16.79
C LEU A 250 -10.41 -12.78 16.99
N PRO A 251 -10.88 -13.38 18.10
CA PRO A 251 -12.32 -13.51 18.34
C PRO A 251 -13.06 -12.18 18.40
N LYS A 252 -12.41 -11.07 18.84
CA LYS A 252 -13.03 -9.74 18.83
C LYS A 252 -13.27 -9.22 17.42
N ALA A 253 -12.30 -9.43 16.52
CA ALA A 253 -12.47 -9.06 15.12
C ALA A 253 -13.53 -9.90 14.42
N VAL A 254 -13.57 -11.21 14.71
CA VAL A 254 -14.60 -12.12 14.19
C VAL A 254 -16.00 -11.71 14.68
N ALA A 255 -16.15 -11.41 15.97
CA ALA A 255 -17.42 -10.92 16.52
C ALA A 255 -17.84 -9.60 15.87
N ALA A 256 -16.93 -8.63 15.72
CA ALA A 256 -17.25 -7.36 15.07
C ALA A 256 -17.74 -7.53 13.62
N VAL A 257 -17.19 -8.51 12.88
CA VAL A 257 -17.66 -8.87 11.53
C VAL A 257 -19.03 -9.54 11.61
N GLY A 258 -19.22 -10.53 12.48
CA GLY A 258 -20.50 -11.26 12.65
C GLY A 258 -21.64 -10.31 13.03
N ASP A 259 -21.44 -9.52 14.08
CA ASP A 259 -22.43 -8.53 14.54
C ASP A 259 -22.80 -7.53 13.43
N TRP A 260 -21.82 -7.12 12.63
CA TRP A 260 -22.03 -6.20 11.51
C TRP A 260 -22.87 -6.84 10.38
N LEU A 261 -22.61 -8.11 10.06
CA LEU A 261 -23.36 -8.88 9.06
C LEU A 261 -24.79 -9.16 9.55
N ASP A 262 -24.94 -9.69 10.77
CA ASP A 262 -26.23 -10.03 11.37
C ASP A 262 -27.16 -8.80 11.45
N ALA A 263 -26.62 -7.63 11.81
CA ALA A 263 -27.38 -6.38 11.88
C ALA A 263 -27.95 -5.93 10.52
N ARG A 264 -27.45 -6.49 9.40
CA ARG A 264 -27.90 -6.17 8.03
C ARG A 264 -28.62 -7.33 7.36
N GLY A 265 -28.73 -8.48 8.02
CA GLY A 265 -29.42 -9.66 7.49
C GLY A 265 -28.62 -10.38 6.39
N PHE A 266 -27.31 -10.26 6.42
CA PHE A 266 -26.39 -10.99 5.53
C PHE A 266 -26.18 -12.42 5.99
#